data_9c740e45c8abc17a91f9bad9c345f9f8
#
_entry.id   9c740e45c8abc17a91f9bad9c345f9f8
#
_cell.length_a   1.000
_cell.length_b   1.000
_cell.length_c   1.000
_cell.angle_alpha   90.00
_cell.angle_beta   90.00
_cell.angle_gamma   90.00
#
_symmetry.space_group_name_H-M   'P 1'
#
loop_
_entity.id
_entity.type
_entity.pdbx_description
1 polymer ?
#
loop_
_entity_poly.entity_id
_entity_poly.type
_entity_poly.pdbx_seq_one_letter_code
_entity_poly.pdbx_strand_id
1 'polypeptide(L)'
;MSEPARLITINPTSIDDALIAETGAALADGKLVAIPTETVYGLGCNALDPDAIAGVFEAKGRPASDPLIVHVDGVAMADSLIEGGLPTVATRLATAFW
;
A
#
# COMPACT_ATOMS: atom_id res chain seq x y z
N MET A 1 -7.75 -19.28 14.77
CA MET A 1 -8.80 -19.09 13.76
C MET A 1 -8.93 -17.61 13.46
N SER A 2 -8.80 -17.24 12.21
CA SER A 2 -8.88 -15.83 11.82
C SER A 2 -10.34 -15.39 11.68
N GLU A 3 -10.61 -14.11 11.97
CA GLU A 3 -11.89 -13.52 11.74
C GLU A 3 -12.15 -13.39 10.23
N PRO A 4 -13.42 -13.46 9.77
CA PRO A 4 -13.72 -13.20 8.38
C PRO A 4 -13.38 -11.76 8.01
N ALA A 5 -12.94 -11.56 6.77
CA ALA A 5 -12.63 -10.24 6.26
C ALA A 5 -13.87 -9.35 6.25
N ARG A 6 -13.69 -8.10 6.65
CA ARG A 6 -14.74 -7.10 6.53
C ARG A 6 -14.79 -6.58 5.10
N LEU A 7 -15.97 -6.63 4.48
CA LEU A 7 -16.18 -6.08 3.15
C LEU A 7 -16.64 -4.62 3.27
N ILE A 8 -15.90 -3.73 2.61
CA ILE A 8 -16.26 -2.31 2.55
C ILE A 8 -16.62 -1.98 1.10
N THR A 9 -17.83 -1.46 0.89
CA THR A 9 -18.29 -1.05 -0.42
C THR A 9 -18.04 0.44 -0.60
N ILE A 10 -17.35 0.81 -1.69
CA ILE A 10 -17.03 2.20 -2.01
C ILE A 10 -17.79 2.61 -3.28
N ASN A 11 -18.43 3.79 -3.22
CA ASN A 11 -19.01 4.40 -4.40
C ASN A 11 -17.90 5.17 -5.17
N PRO A 12 -17.55 4.75 -6.40
CA PRO A 12 -16.43 5.37 -7.12
C PRO A 12 -16.68 6.82 -7.54
N THR A 13 -17.95 7.26 -7.55
CA THR A 13 -18.29 8.64 -7.91
C THR A 13 -18.47 9.55 -6.70
N SER A 14 -18.53 8.99 -5.52
CA SER A 14 -18.68 9.74 -4.26
C SER A 14 -17.97 8.99 -3.13
N ILE A 15 -16.65 9.12 -3.08
CA ILE A 15 -15.83 8.40 -2.10
C ILE A 15 -16.05 9.01 -0.71
N ASP A 16 -16.35 8.16 0.26
CA ASP A 16 -16.55 8.56 1.65
C ASP A 16 -15.19 8.69 2.35
N ASP A 17 -14.85 9.91 2.75
CA ASP A 17 -13.59 10.22 3.44
C ASP A 17 -13.45 9.45 4.76
N ALA A 18 -14.55 9.16 5.45
CA ALA A 18 -14.53 8.38 6.68
C ALA A 18 -14.08 6.94 6.43
N LEU A 19 -14.50 6.33 5.32
CA LEU A 19 -14.06 4.98 4.93
C LEU A 19 -12.58 4.96 4.55
N ILE A 20 -12.10 5.99 3.88
CA ILE A 20 -10.68 6.12 3.53
C ILE A 20 -9.83 6.28 4.80
N ALA A 21 -10.26 7.11 5.74
CA ALA A 21 -9.56 7.29 7.01
C ALA A 21 -9.53 5.99 7.84
N GLU A 22 -10.63 5.25 7.86
CA GLU A 22 -10.73 3.96 8.54
C GLU A 22 -9.77 2.93 7.93
N THR A 23 -9.71 2.87 6.60
CA THR A 23 -8.80 2.00 5.88
C THR A 23 -7.34 2.35 6.15
N GLY A 24 -7.01 3.64 6.12
CA GLY A 24 -5.68 4.13 6.46
C GLY A 24 -5.26 3.77 7.88
N ALA A 25 -6.19 3.90 8.84
CA ALA A 25 -5.94 3.52 10.22
C ALA A 25 -5.70 2.01 10.36
N ALA A 26 -6.42 1.18 9.63
CA ALA A 26 -6.22 -0.26 9.62
C ALA A 26 -4.83 -0.62 9.08
N LEU A 27 -4.39 0.01 8.01
CA LEU A 27 -3.04 -0.18 7.47
C LEU A 27 -1.97 0.25 8.47
N ALA A 28 -2.14 1.41 9.10
CA ALA A 28 -1.21 1.91 10.12
C ALA A 28 -1.11 0.97 11.33
N ASP A 29 -2.20 0.27 11.64
CA ASP A 29 -2.28 -0.71 12.74
C ASP A 29 -1.71 -2.10 12.36
N GLY A 30 -1.13 -2.23 11.19
CA GLY A 30 -0.51 -3.48 10.75
C GLY A 30 -1.45 -4.48 10.10
N LYS A 31 -2.67 -4.09 9.80
CA LYS A 31 -3.65 -4.97 9.15
C LYS A 31 -3.43 -5.02 7.63
N LEU A 32 -3.90 -6.11 7.02
CA LEU A 32 -3.89 -6.27 5.57
C LEU A 32 -5.20 -5.76 4.99
N VAL A 33 -5.11 -5.06 3.86
CA VAL A 33 -6.28 -4.51 3.18
C VAL A 33 -6.19 -4.84 1.69
N ALA A 34 -7.23 -5.48 1.16
CA ALA A 34 -7.36 -5.68 -0.28
C ALA A 34 -7.94 -4.41 -0.89
N ILE A 35 -7.22 -3.82 -1.83
CA ILE A 35 -7.59 -2.55 -2.47
C ILE A 35 -7.79 -2.72 -3.97
N PRO A 36 -8.73 -1.98 -4.58
CA PRO A 36 -8.87 -1.98 -6.03
C PRO A 36 -7.72 -1.20 -6.67
N THR A 37 -7.30 -1.66 -7.85
CA THR A 37 -6.31 -0.96 -8.67
C THR A 37 -6.87 -0.81 -10.09
N GLU A 38 -6.10 -0.22 -11.00
CA GLU A 38 -6.50 -0.08 -12.40
C GLU A 38 -6.58 -1.42 -13.15
N THR A 39 -6.04 -2.48 -12.59
CA THR A 39 -6.06 -3.81 -13.23
C THR A 39 -6.83 -4.84 -12.40
N VAL A 40 -6.29 -5.23 -11.25
CA VAL A 40 -6.88 -6.25 -10.37
C VAL A 40 -6.80 -5.77 -8.92
N TYR A 41 -7.49 -6.43 -7.99
CA TYR A 41 -7.32 -6.14 -6.58
C TYR A 41 -5.92 -6.49 -6.10
N GLY A 42 -5.33 -5.62 -5.30
CA GLY A 42 -4.04 -5.84 -4.65
C GLY A 42 -4.20 -5.99 -3.15
N LEU A 43 -3.33 -6.80 -2.54
CA LEU A 43 -3.27 -6.92 -1.08
C LEU A 43 -2.20 -5.97 -0.55
N GLY A 44 -2.64 -4.98 0.21
CA GLY A 44 -1.77 -3.94 0.76
C GLY A 44 -1.51 -4.09 2.24
N CYS A 45 -0.38 -3.57 2.67
CA CYS A 45 -0.01 -3.45 4.07
C CYS A 45 0.87 -2.22 4.30
N ASN A 46 1.14 -1.91 5.57
CA ASN A 46 2.11 -0.88 5.92
C ASN A 46 3.52 -1.35 5.54
N ALA A 47 4.15 -0.68 4.58
CA ALA A 47 5.49 -1.01 4.08
C ALA A 47 6.59 -0.82 5.14
N LEU A 48 6.32 -0.09 6.21
CA LEU A 48 7.27 0.16 7.31
C LEU A 48 7.09 -0.81 8.48
N ASP A 49 6.18 -1.76 8.37
CA ASP A 49 5.90 -2.74 9.41
C ASP A 49 6.30 -4.15 8.93
N PRO A 50 7.44 -4.69 9.42
CA PRO A 50 7.93 -6.00 8.99
C PRO A 50 6.93 -7.13 9.24
N ASP A 51 6.17 -7.06 10.32
CA ASP A 51 5.18 -8.10 10.65
C ASP A 51 4.00 -8.06 9.68
N ALA A 52 3.56 -6.87 9.28
CA ALA A 52 2.53 -6.72 8.26
C ALA A 52 3.00 -7.25 6.90
N ILE A 53 4.24 -6.97 6.52
CA ILE A 53 4.84 -7.48 5.29
C ILE A 53 4.88 -9.02 5.30
N ALA A 54 5.32 -9.61 6.40
CA ALA A 54 5.31 -11.06 6.55
C ALA A 54 3.90 -11.64 6.41
N GLY A 55 2.89 -10.94 6.93
CA GLY A 55 1.48 -11.31 6.79
C GLY A 55 1.00 -11.36 5.34
N VAL A 56 1.48 -10.46 4.48
CA VAL A 56 1.15 -10.47 3.05
C VAL A 56 1.67 -11.74 2.38
N PHE A 57 2.94 -12.09 2.63
CA PHE A 57 3.54 -13.30 2.06
C PHE A 57 2.81 -14.55 2.54
N GLU A 58 2.51 -14.63 3.83
CA GLU A 58 1.76 -15.73 4.41
C GLU A 58 0.36 -15.87 3.80
N ALA A 59 -0.38 -14.77 3.70
CA ALA A 59 -1.74 -14.77 3.14
C ALA A 59 -1.76 -15.18 1.67
N LYS A 60 -0.75 -14.80 0.90
CA LYS A 60 -0.64 -15.12 -0.54
C LYS A 60 0.05 -16.45 -0.80
N GLY A 61 0.64 -17.09 0.20
CA GLY A 61 1.40 -18.32 0.05
C GLY A 61 2.66 -18.14 -0.81
N ARG A 62 3.24 -16.94 -0.81
CA ARG A 62 4.45 -16.62 -1.58
C ARG A 62 5.68 -16.60 -0.69
N PRO A 63 6.87 -16.95 -1.23
CA PRO A 63 8.11 -16.86 -0.47
C PRO A 63 8.50 -15.40 -0.21
N ALA A 64 9.10 -15.15 0.94
CA ALA A 64 9.52 -13.80 1.34
C ALA A 64 10.61 -13.20 0.43
N SER A 65 11.19 -13.99 -0.47
CA SER A 65 12.14 -13.52 -1.48
C SER A 65 11.47 -12.78 -2.65
N ASP A 66 10.16 -12.93 -2.82
CA ASP A 66 9.44 -12.21 -3.87
C ASP A 66 9.39 -10.71 -3.54
N PRO A 67 9.57 -9.82 -4.53
CA PRO A 67 9.52 -8.39 -4.27
C PRO A 67 8.10 -7.90 -4.02
N LEU A 68 7.97 -6.87 -3.18
CA LEU A 68 6.76 -6.09 -3.04
C LEU A 68 7.03 -4.68 -3.56
N ILE A 69 6.02 -4.07 -4.18
CA ILE A 69 6.13 -2.72 -4.70
C ILE A 69 5.59 -1.74 -3.65
N VAL A 70 6.44 -0.81 -3.22
CA VAL A 70 6.03 0.24 -2.29
C VAL A 70 5.29 1.32 -3.05
N HIS A 71 4.08 1.64 -2.61
CA HIS A 71 3.28 2.72 -3.17
C HIS A 71 3.42 3.96 -2.31
N VAL A 72 3.52 5.11 -2.96
CA VAL A 72 3.68 6.41 -2.31
C VAL A 72 2.66 7.40 -2.86
N ASP A 73 2.38 8.46 -2.11
CA ASP A 73 1.44 9.50 -2.52
C ASP A 73 2.08 10.63 -3.33
N GLY A 74 3.40 10.63 -3.43
CA GLY A 74 4.12 11.65 -4.17
C GLY A 74 5.62 11.57 -3.99
N VAL A 75 6.33 12.50 -4.63
CA VAL A 75 7.79 12.56 -4.66
C VAL A 75 8.38 12.71 -3.25
N ALA A 76 7.79 13.55 -2.40
CA ALA A 76 8.31 13.79 -1.06
C ALA A 76 8.29 12.51 -0.21
N MET A 77 7.21 11.74 -0.28
CA MET A 77 7.14 10.46 0.43
C MET A 77 8.16 9.47 -0.12
N ALA A 78 8.28 9.36 -1.44
CA ALA A 78 9.27 8.49 -2.07
C ALA A 78 10.70 8.86 -1.63
N ASP A 79 11.03 10.15 -1.62
CA ASP A 79 12.33 10.65 -1.21
C ASP A 79 12.65 10.27 0.24
N SER A 80 11.66 10.33 1.13
CA SER A 80 11.84 10.00 2.55
C SER A 80 12.08 8.50 2.82
N LEU A 81 11.72 7.63 1.88
CA LEU A 81 11.85 6.18 2.03
C LEU A 81 13.13 5.61 1.43
N ILE A 82 13.90 6.43 0.72
CA ILE A 82 15.14 6.00 0.04
C ILE A 82 16.34 6.55 0.79
N GLU A 83 17.29 5.69 1.11
CA GLU A 83 18.53 6.10 1.72
C GLU A 83 19.29 7.03 0.77
N GLY A 84 19.62 8.23 1.26
CA GLY A 84 20.23 9.27 0.44
C GLY A 84 19.25 10.05 -0.44
N GLY A 85 17.94 9.74 -0.39
CA GLY A 85 16.91 10.41 -1.16
C GLY A 85 16.80 9.92 -2.60
N LEU A 86 15.83 10.48 -3.34
CA LEU A 86 15.60 10.10 -4.73
C LEU A 86 16.76 10.50 -5.63
N PRO A 87 17.28 9.60 -6.49
CA PRO A 87 18.24 9.98 -7.53
C PRO A 87 17.66 11.05 -8.47
N THR A 88 18.52 11.89 -9.01
CA THR A 88 18.10 12.97 -9.93
C THR A 88 17.30 12.44 -11.12
N VAL A 89 17.69 11.30 -11.68
CA VAL A 89 16.96 10.67 -12.79
C VAL A 89 15.54 10.31 -12.38
N ALA A 90 15.35 9.73 -11.19
CA ALA A 90 14.03 9.37 -10.69
C ALA A 90 13.15 10.61 -10.49
N THR A 91 13.70 11.68 -9.93
CA THR A 91 12.96 12.93 -9.75
C THR A 91 12.52 13.54 -11.10
N ARG A 92 13.38 13.49 -12.09
CA ARG A 92 13.05 13.98 -13.44
C ARG A 92 11.94 13.17 -14.09
N LEU A 93 11.98 11.85 -13.96
CA LEU A 93 10.93 10.96 -14.46
C LEU A 93 9.61 11.21 -13.74
N ALA A 94 9.62 11.34 -12.43
CA ALA A 94 8.42 11.65 -11.65
C ALA A 94 7.82 12.99 -12.07
N THR A 95 8.64 14.04 -12.26
CA THR A 95 8.16 15.33 -12.69
C THR A 95 7.49 15.28 -14.07
N ALA A 96 7.97 14.42 -14.96
CA ALA A 96 7.44 14.31 -16.33
C ALA A 96 6.16 13.44 -16.39
N PHE A 97 6.03 12.43 -15.54
CA PHE A 97 5.01 11.38 -15.72
C PHE A 97 4.06 11.16 -14.54
N TRP A 98 4.32 11.74 -13.39
CA TRP A 98 3.46 11.58 -12.20
C TRP A 98 2.44 12.73 -12.08
#